data_1b7164643d3349e93727bb1672b693a8
#
_entry.id   1b7164643d3349e93727bb1672b693a8
#
_cell.length_a   1.000
_cell.length_b   1.000
_cell.length_c   1.000
_cell.angle_alpha   90.00
_cell.angle_beta   90.00
_cell.angle_gamma   90.00
#
_symmetry.space_group_name_H-M   'P 1'
#
loop_
_entity.id
_entity.type
_entity.pdbx_description
1 polymer ?
#
loop_
_entity_poly.entity_id
_entity_poly.type
_entity_poly.pdbx_seq_one_letter_code
_entity_poly.pdbx_strand_id
1 'polypeptide(L)'
;MIRAIYFDLWGTLIYDDPDVGEQRRLLRVQRAHDALARLGLNYERADVEAGFIVAGMELQKIHAGEIDISARGRTVLFLRHIDEELPDRLDDDGWRLLDDAVLSPALEYRPVIMPAAQETLASIKKRGLPIGLISNAGATPGFVLREILDAFGLLRYLDATVFSDEVELAKPSQAIFENALDEFAVAPAEAAFVGDEPVLDVFGSRRAGLWTVQIGDKPVDGARPHARIDLLDQLDDALRQLQLID
;
A
#
# COMPACT_ATOMS: atom_id res chain seq x y z
N MET A 1 -12.06 -25.50 0.28
CA MET A 1 -10.61 -25.20 0.32
C MET A 1 -10.34 -24.00 -0.55
N ILE A 2 -9.44 -23.11 -0.14
CA ILE A 2 -9.07 -21.94 -0.92
C ILE A 2 -8.08 -22.30 -2.04
N ARG A 3 -8.04 -21.44 -3.06
CA ARG A 3 -7.19 -21.57 -4.23
C ARG A 3 -6.19 -20.40 -4.36
N ALA A 4 -6.36 -19.33 -3.56
CA ALA A 4 -5.47 -18.20 -3.51
C ALA A 4 -5.47 -17.54 -2.13
N ILE A 5 -4.37 -16.87 -1.77
CA ILE A 5 -4.28 -16.03 -0.57
C ILE A 5 -3.78 -14.65 -0.98
N TYR A 6 -4.43 -13.62 -0.47
CA TYR A 6 -4.04 -12.23 -0.67
C TYR A 6 -3.63 -11.60 0.66
N PHE A 7 -2.65 -10.73 0.60
CA PHE A 7 -2.16 -9.97 1.75
C PHE A 7 -2.32 -8.47 1.52
N ASP A 8 -2.60 -7.76 2.58
CA ASP A 8 -2.24 -6.36 2.69
C ASP A 8 -0.72 -6.21 2.85
N LEU A 9 -0.21 -4.98 2.67
CA LEU A 9 1.22 -4.67 2.79
C LEU A 9 1.57 -4.02 4.13
N TRP A 10 1.04 -2.82 4.40
CA TRP A 10 1.40 -2.01 5.55
C TRP A 10 0.70 -2.49 6.83
N GLY A 11 1.47 -2.78 7.89
CA GLY A 11 0.94 -3.39 9.10
C GLY A 11 0.77 -4.92 9.00
N THR A 12 1.01 -5.48 7.80
CA THR A 12 0.83 -6.91 7.51
C THR A 12 2.13 -7.60 7.10
N LEU A 13 2.76 -7.19 6.02
CA LEU A 13 4.04 -7.75 5.55
C LEU A 13 5.24 -6.84 5.88
N ILE A 14 4.99 -5.53 5.97
CA ILE A 14 5.95 -4.51 6.37
C ILE A 14 5.29 -3.53 7.32
N TYR A 15 6.09 -2.80 8.08
CA TYR A 15 5.61 -1.71 8.95
C TYR A 15 6.60 -0.56 8.98
N ASP A 16 6.12 0.63 9.31
CA ASP A 16 6.97 1.79 9.55
C ASP A 16 7.37 1.88 11.02
N ASP A 17 8.66 1.97 11.25
CA ASP A 17 9.16 2.58 12.46
C ASP A 17 8.80 4.08 12.43
N PRO A 18 8.19 4.64 13.48
CA PRO A 18 7.76 6.05 13.51
C PRO A 18 8.87 7.04 13.14
N ASP A 19 10.09 6.79 13.59
CA ASP A 19 11.25 7.65 13.29
C ASP A 19 11.63 7.58 11.81
N VAL A 20 11.56 6.40 11.20
CA VAL A 20 11.85 6.18 9.76
C VAL A 20 10.79 6.85 8.89
N GLY A 21 9.53 6.74 9.26
CA GLY A 21 8.42 7.40 8.57
C GLY A 21 8.58 8.92 8.54
N GLU A 22 8.95 9.51 9.66
CA GLU A 22 9.19 10.95 9.76
C GLU A 22 10.44 11.39 8.97
N GLN A 23 11.55 10.67 9.04
CA GLN A 23 12.74 10.95 8.22
C GLN A 23 12.43 10.88 6.73
N ARG A 24 11.61 9.93 6.30
CA ARG A 24 11.13 9.82 4.93
C ARG A 24 10.31 11.04 4.51
N ARG A 25 9.41 11.50 5.38
CA ARG A 25 8.61 12.71 5.15
C ARG A 25 9.51 13.94 5.00
N LEU A 26 10.45 14.14 5.92
CA LEU A 26 11.40 15.27 5.89
C LEU A 26 12.29 15.23 4.64
N LEU A 27 12.78 14.06 4.25
CA LEU A 27 13.57 13.90 3.03
C LEU A 27 12.76 14.28 1.78
N ARG A 28 11.49 13.86 1.73
CA ARG A 28 10.59 14.21 0.61
C ARG A 28 10.42 15.71 0.47
N VAL A 29 10.14 16.40 1.56
CA VAL A 29 10.03 17.87 1.58
C VAL A 29 11.35 18.54 1.17
N GLN A 30 12.48 18.08 1.70
CA GLN A 30 13.80 18.61 1.37
C GLN A 30 14.13 18.43 -0.12
N ARG A 31 13.94 17.23 -0.66
CA ARG A 31 14.20 16.94 -2.07
C ARG A 31 13.31 17.74 -3.01
N ALA A 32 12.02 17.85 -2.69
CA ALA A 32 11.09 18.65 -3.48
C ALA A 32 11.47 20.14 -3.47
N HIS A 33 11.82 20.71 -2.32
CA HIS A 33 12.30 22.09 -2.20
C HIS A 33 13.57 22.32 -3.03
N ASP A 34 14.56 21.42 -2.93
CA ASP A 34 15.81 21.52 -3.70
C ASP A 34 15.57 21.37 -5.21
N ALA A 35 14.66 20.48 -5.60
CA ALA A 35 14.27 20.28 -7.00
C ALA A 35 13.63 21.56 -7.58
N LEU A 36 12.69 22.16 -6.87
CA LEU A 36 12.08 23.45 -7.25
C LEU A 36 13.12 24.55 -7.41
N ALA A 37 14.04 24.69 -6.45
CA ALA A 37 15.11 25.68 -6.52
C ALA A 37 16.03 25.48 -7.75
N ARG A 38 16.37 24.22 -8.10
CA ARG A 38 17.15 23.91 -9.31
C ARG A 38 16.43 24.29 -10.60
N LEU A 39 15.11 24.28 -10.61
CA LEU A 39 14.28 24.72 -11.74
C LEU A 39 14.07 26.24 -11.77
N GLY A 40 14.69 26.98 -10.83
CA GLY A 40 14.50 28.43 -10.70
C GLY A 40 13.16 28.82 -10.07
N LEU A 41 12.46 27.89 -9.49
CA LEU A 41 11.16 28.07 -8.83
C LEU A 41 11.42 28.18 -7.32
N ASN A 42 11.43 29.40 -6.81
CA ASN A 42 11.80 29.68 -5.43
C ASN A 42 10.55 29.78 -4.54
N TYR A 43 10.37 28.78 -3.69
CA TYR A 43 9.34 28.72 -2.67
C TYR A 43 10.01 28.61 -1.29
N GLU A 44 9.36 29.11 -0.26
CA GLU A 44 9.82 28.87 1.11
C GLU A 44 9.64 27.40 1.48
N ARG A 45 10.59 26.84 2.20
CA ARG A 45 10.50 25.42 2.64
C ARG A 45 9.21 25.13 3.41
N ALA A 46 8.73 26.10 4.20
CA ALA A 46 7.48 25.98 4.95
C ALA A 46 6.25 25.80 4.04
N ASP A 47 6.23 26.47 2.87
CA ASP A 47 5.14 26.32 1.90
C ASP A 47 5.18 24.95 1.23
N VAL A 48 6.37 24.44 0.92
CA VAL A 48 6.55 23.07 0.38
C VAL A 48 6.09 22.03 1.41
N GLU A 49 6.43 22.21 2.68
CA GLU A 49 5.99 21.30 3.76
C GLU A 49 4.47 21.36 3.97
N ALA A 50 3.91 22.55 3.98
CA ALA A 50 2.45 22.73 4.10
C ALA A 50 1.71 22.07 2.92
N GLY A 51 2.20 22.26 1.69
CA GLY A 51 1.66 21.62 0.50
C GLY A 51 1.65 20.09 0.61
N PHE A 52 2.72 19.51 1.14
CA PHE A 52 2.80 18.06 1.35
C PHE A 52 1.77 17.56 2.39
N ILE A 53 1.61 18.28 3.49
CA ILE A 53 0.63 17.92 4.54
C ILE A 53 -0.79 17.97 3.98
N VAL A 54 -1.14 19.06 3.28
CA VAL A 54 -2.50 19.23 2.72
C VAL A 54 -2.78 18.19 1.64
N ALA A 55 -1.81 17.91 0.76
CA ALA A 55 -1.95 16.85 -0.25
C ALA A 55 -2.19 15.47 0.39
N GLY A 56 -1.50 15.17 1.50
CA GLY A 56 -1.75 13.93 2.25
C GLY A 56 -3.15 13.84 2.84
N MET A 57 -3.68 14.94 3.38
CA MET A 57 -5.05 15.00 3.89
C MET A 57 -6.09 14.85 2.77
N GLU A 58 -5.82 15.40 1.59
CA GLU A 58 -6.70 15.26 0.43
C GLU A 58 -6.66 13.85 -0.13
N LEU A 59 -5.50 13.21 -0.21
CA LEU A 59 -5.37 11.82 -0.61
C LEU A 59 -6.17 10.88 0.32
N GLN A 60 -6.18 11.15 1.63
CA GLN A 60 -7.03 10.38 2.56
C GLN A 60 -8.52 10.52 2.24
N LYS A 61 -8.97 11.72 1.83
CA LYS A 61 -10.37 11.92 1.42
C LYS A 61 -10.69 11.20 0.10
N ILE A 62 -9.74 11.18 -0.84
CA ILE A 62 -9.85 10.42 -2.09
C ILE A 62 -10.02 8.93 -1.77
N HIS A 63 -9.16 8.37 -0.91
CA HIS A 63 -9.26 6.97 -0.47
C HIS A 63 -10.57 6.68 0.28
N ALA A 64 -11.08 7.61 1.07
CA ALA A 64 -12.39 7.47 1.71
C ALA A 64 -13.55 7.40 0.69
N GLY A 65 -13.35 7.89 -0.53
CA GLY A 65 -14.23 7.71 -1.67
C GLY A 65 -14.05 6.37 -2.41
N GLU A 66 -13.25 5.46 -1.87
CA GLU A 66 -12.95 4.14 -2.45
C GLU A 66 -12.22 4.20 -3.82
N ILE A 67 -11.61 5.34 -4.15
CA ILE A 67 -10.81 5.58 -5.36
C ILE A 67 -9.39 6.00 -4.98
N ASP A 68 -8.49 5.99 -5.96
CA ASP A 68 -7.13 6.51 -5.81
C ASP A 68 -6.73 7.31 -7.06
N ILE A 69 -5.55 7.91 -7.01
CA ILE A 69 -4.93 8.64 -8.11
C ILE A 69 -3.56 8.05 -8.43
N SER A 70 -3.16 8.16 -9.68
CA SER A 70 -1.85 7.67 -10.15
C SER A 70 -0.67 8.30 -9.37
N ALA A 71 0.49 7.68 -9.45
CA ALA A 71 1.73 8.20 -8.88
C ALA A 71 2.00 9.66 -9.33
N ARG A 72 1.86 9.95 -10.64
CA ARG A 72 1.96 11.31 -11.17
C ARG A 72 0.88 12.22 -10.60
N GLY A 73 -0.34 11.72 -10.43
CA GLY A 73 -1.45 12.45 -9.81
C GLY A 73 -1.11 12.93 -8.40
N ARG A 74 -0.36 12.13 -7.62
CA ARG A 74 0.12 12.52 -6.28
C ARG A 74 1.11 13.69 -6.33
N THR A 75 2.04 13.67 -7.27
CA THR A 75 2.97 14.78 -7.48
C THR A 75 2.20 16.03 -7.91
N VAL A 76 1.25 15.93 -8.84
CA VAL A 76 0.38 17.05 -9.25
C VAL A 76 -0.39 17.61 -8.06
N LEU A 77 -1.03 16.75 -7.27
CA LEU A 77 -1.78 17.16 -6.08
C LEU A 77 -0.90 17.92 -5.09
N PHE A 78 0.28 17.41 -4.80
CA PHE A 78 1.25 18.07 -3.94
C PHE A 78 1.68 19.44 -4.47
N LEU A 79 2.04 19.54 -5.75
CA LEU A 79 2.52 20.77 -6.36
C LEU A 79 1.44 21.87 -6.38
N ARG A 80 0.19 21.50 -6.68
CA ARG A 80 -0.94 22.44 -6.66
C ARG A 80 -1.22 23.03 -5.28
N HIS A 81 -0.88 22.32 -4.21
CA HIS A 81 -1.00 22.86 -2.86
C HIS A 81 0.16 23.81 -2.48
N ILE A 82 1.22 23.88 -3.29
CA ILE A 82 2.25 24.93 -3.18
C ILE A 82 1.83 26.15 -4.01
N ASP A 83 1.45 25.91 -5.28
CA ASP A 83 1.01 26.90 -6.24
C ASP A 83 0.16 26.20 -7.31
N GLU A 84 -1.09 26.65 -7.50
CA GLU A 84 -2.07 26.04 -8.40
C GLU A 84 -1.55 25.86 -9.83
N GLU A 85 -0.75 26.83 -10.32
CA GLU A 85 -0.20 26.82 -11.67
C GLU A 85 1.17 26.11 -11.76
N LEU A 86 1.72 25.62 -10.65
CA LEU A 86 3.07 25.05 -10.62
C LEU A 86 3.24 23.84 -11.56
N PRO A 87 2.28 22.91 -11.65
CA PRO A 87 2.37 21.80 -12.60
C PRO A 87 2.51 22.23 -14.06
N ASP A 88 1.87 23.34 -14.45
CA ASP A 88 1.84 23.84 -15.83
C ASP A 88 3.14 24.55 -16.25
N ARG A 89 4.02 24.84 -15.28
CA ARG A 89 5.34 25.46 -15.51
C ARG A 89 6.46 24.44 -15.72
N LEU A 90 6.17 23.14 -15.58
CA LEU A 90 7.17 22.09 -15.63
C LEU A 90 7.27 21.52 -17.04
N ASP A 91 8.49 21.42 -17.53
CA ASP A 91 8.84 20.60 -18.69
C ASP A 91 9.11 19.13 -18.26
N ASP A 92 9.45 18.27 -19.21
CA ASP A 92 9.68 16.85 -18.96
C ASP A 92 10.83 16.58 -17.97
N ASP A 93 11.86 17.43 -17.94
CA ASP A 93 12.98 17.32 -17.01
C ASP A 93 12.57 17.75 -15.59
N GLY A 94 11.81 18.82 -15.48
CA GLY A 94 11.21 19.28 -14.24
C GLY A 94 10.29 18.22 -13.63
N TRP A 95 9.46 17.60 -14.44
CA TRP A 95 8.59 16.51 -14.00
C TRP A 95 9.37 15.31 -13.48
N ARG A 96 10.41 14.85 -14.21
CA ARG A 96 11.26 13.73 -13.77
C ARG A 96 11.94 14.03 -12.44
N LEU A 97 12.47 15.24 -12.29
CA LEU A 97 13.15 15.66 -11.07
C LEU A 97 12.20 15.68 -9.86
N LEU A 98 10.99 16.21 -10.04
CA LEU A 98 10.00 16.31 -8.96
C LEU A 98 9.33 14.97 -8.63
N ASP A 99 9.03 14.13 -9.62
CA ASP A 99 8.56 12.78 -9.35
C ASP A 99 9.58 11.98 -8.54
N ASP A 100 10.85 12.01 -8.91
CA ASP A 100 11.90 11.34 -8.13
C ASP A 100 11.96 11.89 -6.70
N ALA A 101 11.96 13.21 -6.55
CA ALA A 101 12.02 13.86 -5.25
C ALA A 101 10.83 13.46 -4.33
N VAL A 102 9.64 13.38 -4.88
CA VAL A 102 8.39 13.13 -4.13
C VAL A 102 8.14 11.65 -3.91
N LEU A 103 8.38 10.81 -4.92
CA LEU A 103 7.91 9.41 -4.92
C LEU A 103 8.95 8.42 -4.38
N SER A 104 10.28 8.71 -4.51
CA SER A 104 11.34 7.74 -4.20
C SER A 104 11.94 7.75 -2.78
N PRO A 105 11.64 8.68 -1.85
CA PRO A 105 12.30 8.72 -0.54
C PRO A 105 12.22 7.44 0.30
N ALA A 106 11.23 6.58 0.03
CA ALA A 106 11.11 5.28 0.70
C ALA A 106 12.19 4.25 0.29
N LEU A 107 12.90 4.49 -0.80
CA LEU A 107 14.06 3.66 -1.17
C LEU A 107 15.25 3.90 -0.24
N GLU A 108 15.36 5.11 0.31
CA GLU A 108 16.43 5.49 1.23
C GLU A 108 16.06 5.19 2.69
N TYR A 109 14.87 5.64 3.12
CA TYR A 109 14.32 5.34 4.44
C TYR A 109 13.27 4.24 4.32
N ARG A 110 13.75 2.99 4.27
CA ARG A 110 12.90 1.82 4.03
C ARG A 110 12.08 1.45 5.27
N PRO A 111 10.87 0.90 5.08
CA PRO A 111 10.13 0.25 6.16
C PRO A 111 10.89 -0.98 6.68
N VAL A 112 10.33 -1.63 7.68
CA VAL A 112 10.86 -2.86 8.29
C VAL A 112 9.98 -4.03 7.89
N ILE A 113 10.57 -5.21 7.67
CA ILE A 113 9.81 -6.43 7.39
C ILE A 113 9.09 -6.87 8.67
N MET A 114 7.80 -7.23 8.54
CA MET A 114 7.04 -7.80 9.64
C MET A 114 7.63 -9.15 10.07
N PRO A 115 7.76 -9.42 11.38
CA PRO A 115 8.22 -10.73 11.85
C PRO A 115 7.46 -11.89 11.19
N ALA A 116 8.17 -12.93 10.83
CA ALA A 116 7.67 -14.14 10.16
C ALA A 116 7.05 -13.93 8.75
N ALA A 117 7.10 -12.72 8.16
CA ALA A 117 6.50 -12.47 6.85
C ALA A 117 7.13 -13.37 5.76
N GLN A 118 8.45 -13.45 5.70
CA GLN A 118 9.14 -14.25 4.69
C GLN A 118 8.86 -15.76 4.85
N GLU A 119 8.90 -16.25 6.07
CA GLU A 119 8.64 -17.66 6.41
C GLU A 119 7.21 -18.06 6.07
N THR A 120 6.25 -17.18 6.39
CA THR A 120 4.83 -17.39 6.09
C THR A 120 4.59 -17.46 4.58
N LEU A 121 5.08 -16.49 3.81
CA LEU A 121 4.95 -16.49 2.36
C LEU A 121 5.62 -17.74 1.75
N ALA A 122 6.81 -18.12 2.23
CA ALA A 122 7.50 -19.32 1.77
C ALA A 122 6.72 -20.61 2.11
N SER A 123 6.06 -20.68 3.26
CA SER A 123 5.21 -21.82 3.65
C SER A 123 4.01 -21.98 2.72
N ILE A 124 3.33 -20.87 2.41
CA ILE A 124 2.17 -20.86 1.50
C ILE A 124 2.59 -21.29 0.08
N LYS A 125 3.72 -20.78 -0.41
CA LYS A 125 4.26 -21.18 -1.74
C LYS A 125 4.57 -22.67 -1.81
N LYS A 126 5.09 -23.28 -0.74
CA LYS A 126 5.34 -24.74 -0.68
C LYS A 126 4.06 -25.56 -0.81
N ARG A 127 2.90 -25.01 -0.47
CA ARG A 127 1.58 -25.65 -0.67
C ARG A 127 1.07 -25.50 -2.11
N GLY A 128 1.75 -24.74 -2.95
CA GLY A 128 1.34 -24.47 -4.33
C GLY A 128 0.20 -23.46 -4.46
N LEU A 129 -0.09 -22.70 -3.40
CA LEU A 129 -1.10 -21.65 -3.44
C LEU A 129 -0.50 -20.37 -4.03
N PRO A 130 -1.13 -19.73 -5.01
CA PRO A 130 -0.77 -18.41 -5.48
C PRO A 130 -0.99 -17.36 -4.39
N ILE A 131 -0.09 -16.38 -4.35
CA ILE A 131 -0.09 -15.29 -3.37
C ILE A 131 -0.24 -13.97 -4.11
N GLY A 132 -1.28 -13.21 -3.77
CA GLY A 132 -1.48 -11.85 -4.23
C GLY A 132 -1.22 -10.81 -3.13
N LEU A 133 -0.96 -9.59 -3.55
CA LEU A 133 -0.88 -8.42 -2.69
C LEU A 133 -1.95 -7.42 -3.12
N ILE A 134 -2.67 -6.83 -2.16
CA ILE A 134 -3.61 -5.72 -2.40
C ILE A 134 -3.30 -4.61 -1.40
N SER A 135 -2.77 -3.49 -1.87
CA SER A 135 -2.32 -2.41 -0.98
C SER A 135 -2.80 -1.04 -1.43
N ASN A 136 -3.34 -0.27 -0.49
CA ASN A 136 -3.49 1.16 -0.70
C ASN A 136 -2.11 1.81 -0.65
N ALA A 137 -1.71 2.42 -1.76
CA ALA A 137 -0.48 3.19 -1.84
C ALA A 137 -0.71 4.58 -1.22
N GLY A 138 0.13 4.94 -0.26
CA GLY A 138 0.13 6.28 0.32
C GLY A 138 0.99 7.26 -0.50
N ALA A 139 1.88 7.95 0.17
CA ALA A 139 2.87 8.81 -0.49
C ALA A 139 3.98 8.03 -1.22
N THR A 140 4.01 6.70 -1.11
CA THR A 140 4.96 5.82 -1.79
C THR A 140 4.18 4.97 -2.79
N PRO A 141 4.40 5.14 -4.10
CA PRO A 141 3.63 4.45 -5.14
C PRO A 141 4.02 2.98 -5.29
N GLY A 142 3.16 2.21 -5.97
CA GLY A 142 3.31 0.77 -6.15
C GLY A 142 4.63 0.35 -6.78
N PHE A 143 5.14 1.08 -7.78
CA PHE A 143 6.43 0.73 -8.39
C PHE A 143 7.61 0.85 -7.41
N VAL A 144 7.62 1.84 -6.51
CA VAL A 144 8.64 1.98 -5.46
C VAL A 144 8.49 0.88 -4.41
N LEU A 145 7.24 0.55 -4.05
CA LEU A 145 6.97 -0.54 -3.10
C LEU A 145 7.44 -1.90 -3.64
N ARG A 146 7.34 -2.15 -4.96
CA ARG A 146 7.90 -3.36 -5.58
C ARG A 146 9.42 -3.41 -5.46
N GLU A 147 10.13 -2.30 -5.67
CA GLU A 147 11.60 -2.26 -5.47
C GLU A 147 11.98 -2.56 -4.01
N ILE A 148 11.22 -2.05 -3.06
CA ILE A 148 11.43 -2.35 -1.63
C ILE A 148 11.16 -3.83 -1.34
N LEU A 149 10.08 -4.38 -1.85
CA LEU A 149 9.72 -5.79 -1.69
C LEU A 149 10.76 -6.72 -2.33
N ASP A 150 11.31 -6.34 -3.48
CA ASP A 150 12.39 -7.09 -4.13
C ASP A 150 13.67 -7.05 -3.29
N ALA A 151 14.06 -5.88 -2.82
CA ALA A 151 15.23 -5.72 -1.94
C ALA A 151 15.09 -6.50 -0.61
N PHE A 152 13.87 -6.73 -0.14
CA PHE A 152 13.57 -7.56 1.02
C PHE A 152 13.47 -9.06 0.67
N GLY A 153 13.51 -9.41 -0.61
CA GLY A 153 13.31 -10.78 -1.09
C GLY A 153 11.89 -11.31 -0.89
N LEU A 154 10.91 -10.41 -0.68
CA LEU A 154 9.50 -10.77 -0.53
C LEU A 154 8.80 -10.86 -1.89
N LEU A 155 9.17 -10.01 -2.87
CA LEU A 155 8.52 -9.94 -4.18
C LEU A 155 8.50 -11.29 -4.91
N ARG A 156 9.54 -12.11 -4.73
CA ARG A 156 9.65 -13.45 -5.35
C ARG A 156 8.56 -14.44 -4.93
N TYR A 157 7.85 -14.17 -3.83
CA TYR A 157 6.74 -15.02 -3.36
C TYR A 157 5.39 -14.55 -3.88
N LEU A 158 5.30 -13.32 -4.37
CA LEU A 158 4.06 -12.71 -4.83
C LEU A 158 3.86 -13.01 -6.31
N ASP A 159 2.76 -13.65 -6.66
CA ASP A 159 2.40 -13.96 -8.05
C ASP A 159 1.66 -12.81 -8.71
N ALA A 160 1.00 -11.96 -7.93
CA ALA A 160 0.36 -10.72 -8.38
C ALA A 160 0.49 -9.62 -7.32
N THR A 161 0.55 -8.37 -7.76
CA THR A 161 0.54 -7.20 -6.88
C THR A 161 -0.40 -6.14 -7.43
N VAL A 162 -1.42 -5.79 -6.66
CA VAL A 162 -2.39 -4.75 -6.97
C VAL A 162 -2.16 -3.58 -6.03
N PHE A 163 -1.70 -2.46 -6.57
CA PHE A 163 -1.55 -1.21 -5.83
C PHE A 163 -2.62 -0.22 -6.26
N SER A 164 -3.21 0.46 -5.30
CA SER A 164 -4.35 1.35 -5.53
C SER A 164 -4.06 2.47 -6.52
N ASP A 165 -2.83 3.01 -6.53
CA ASP A 165 -2.40 4.07 -7.46
C ASP A 165 -2.26 3.61 -8.92
N GLU A 166 -2.16 2.32 -9.16
CA GLU A 166 -2.03 1.75 -10.50
C GLU A 166 -3.39 1.37 -11.10
N VAL A 167 -4.34 0.98 -10.24
CA VAL A 167 -5.70 0.62 -10.66
C VAL A 167 -6.72 1.72 -10.39
N GLU A 168 -6.29 2.81 -9.74
CA GLU A 168 -7.11 3.97 -9.33
C GLU A 168 -8.33 3.60 -8.47
N LEU A 169 -8.21 2.49 -7.73
CA LEU A 169 -9.18 1.97 -6.79
C LEU A 169 -8.53 1.81 -5.41
N ALA A 170 -9.22 2.15 -4.35
CA ALA A 170 -8.70 2.00 -2.99
C ALA A 170 -9.57 1.05 -2.15
N LYS A 171 -8.96 0.25 -1.28
CA LYS A 171 -9.67 -0.45 -0.21
C LYS A 171 -10.40 0.60 0.66
N PRO A 172 -11.63 0.34 1.10
CA PRO A 172 -12.36 -0.93 1.11
C PRO A 172 -13.24 -1.19 -0.13
N SER A 173 -12.99 -0.56 -1.29
CA SER A 173 -13.75 -0.81 -2.51
C SER A 173 -13.79 -2.29 -2.86
N GLN A 174 -14.99 -2.82 -3.12
CA GLN A 174 -15.13 -4.18 -3.61
C GLN A 174 -14.37 -4.40 -4.93
N ALA A 175 -14.34 -3.37 -5.79
CA ALA A 175 -13.72 -3.43 -7.10
C ALA A 175 -12.19 -3.71 -7.06
N ILE A 176 -11.45 -3.22 -6.06
CA ILE A 176 -10.01 -3.53 -5.95
C ILE A 176 -9.76 -5.01 -5.62
N PHE A 177 -10.64 -5.62 -4.80
CA PHE A 177 -10.56 -7.05 -4.50
C PHE A 177 -10.96 -7.89 -5.71
N GLU A 178 -12.00 -7.50 -6.45
CA GLU A 178 -12.41 -8.16 -7.69
C GLU A 178 -11.29 -8.09 -8.74
N ASN A 179 -10.66 -6.94 -8.92
CA ASN A 179 -9.50 -6.77 -9.79
C ASN A 179 -8.37 -7.77 -9.43
N ALA A 180 -8.09 -7.93 -8.13
CA ALA A 180 -7.07 -8.87 -7.68
C ALA A 180 -7.48 -10.33 -7.87
N LEU A 181 -8.75 -10.69 -7.68
CA LEU A 181 -9.26 -12.05 -7.89
C LEU A 181 -9.19 -12.48 -9.36
N ASP A 182 -9.38 -11.54 -10.28
CA ASP A 182 -9.28 -11.78 -11.72
C ASP A 182 -7.88 -12.21 -12.15
N GLU A 183 -6.82 -11.73 -11.47
CA GLU A 183 -5.43 -12.12 -11.75
C GLU A 183 -5.20 -13.65 -11.61
N PHE A 184 -5.94 -14.31 -10.73
CA PHE A 184 -5.83 -15.76 -10.51
C PHE A 184 -7.05 -16.55 -11.00
N ALA A 185 -8.04 -15.86 -11.58
CA ALA A 185 -9.30 -16.45 -12.02
C ALA A 185 -9.96 -17.31 -10.92
N VAL A 186 -10.05 -16.77 -9.69
CA VAL A 186 -10.65 -17.44 -8.52
C VAL A 186 -11.92 -16.72 -8.09
N ALA A 187 -12.91 -17.50 -7.62
CA ALA A 187 -14.09 -16.90 -7.03
C ALA A 187 -13.79 -16.36 -5.62
N PRO A 188 -14.50 -15.32 -5.13
CA PRO A 188 -14.28 -14.76 -3.80
C PRO A 188 -14.25 -15.81 -2.68
N ALA A 189 -15.19 -16.78 -2.68
CA ALA A 189 -15.25 -17.84 -1.68
C ALA A 189 -14.08 -18.86 -1.76
N GLU A 190 -13.29 -18.82 -2.82
CA GLU A 190 -12.09 -19.63 -3.01
C GLU A 190 -10.80 -18.90 -2.62
N ALA A 191 -10.91 -17.68 -2.08
CA ALA A 191 -9.77 -16.85 -1.70
C ALA A 191 -9.83 -16.43 -0.23
N ALA A 192 -8.65 -16.26 0.38
CA ALA A 192 -8.51 -15.64 1.69
C ALA A 192 -7.75 -14.33 1.58
N PHE A 193 -8.10 -13.36 2.42
CA PHE A 193 -7.39 -12.09 2.59
C PHE A 193 -6.87 -11.96 4.02
N VAL A 194 -5.65 -11.50 4.16
CA VAL A 194 -4.95 -11.29 5.44
C VAL A 194 -4.55 -9.83 5.55
N GLY A 195 -4.99 -9.14 6.59
CA GLY A 195 -4.67 -7.73 6.80
C GLY A 195 -4.93 -7.27 8.23
N ASP A 196 -4.50 -6.04 8.58
CA ASP A 196 -4.57 -5.52 9.95
C ASP A 196 -5.64 -4.43 10.15
N GLU A 197 -6.07 -3.75 9.07
CA GLU A 197 -6.97 -2.62 9.18
C GLU A 197 -8.45 -3.04 9.19
N PRO A 198 -9.21 -2.64 10.25
CA PRO A 198 -10.60 -3.05 10.41
C PRO A 198 -11.52 -2.70 9.22
N VAL A 199 -11.37 -1.49 8.69
CA VAL A 199 -12.24 -1.01 7.60
C VAL A 199 -11.68 -1.41 6.25
N LEU A 200 -10.40 -1.13 5.99
CA LEU A 200 -9.81 -1.34 4.67
C LEU A 200 -9.73 -2.84 4.33
N ASP A 201 -9.30 -3.65 5.29
CA ASP A 201 -9.00 -5.05 5.09
C ASP A 201 -10.16 -5.96 5.48
N VAL A 202 -10.60 -5.87 6.75
CA VAL A 202 -11.61 -6.79 7.26
C VAL A 202 -12.97 -6.52 6.65
N PHE A 203 -13.47 -5.28 6.72
CA PHE A 203 -14.75 -4.94 6.11
C PHE A 203 -14.68 -5.06 4.58
N GLY A 204 -13.62 -4.55 3.94
CA GLY A 204 -13.46 -4.56 2.48
C GLY A 204 -13.46 -5.99 1.91
N SER A 205 -12.60 -6.88 2.42
CA SER A 205 -12.53 -8.27 1.94
C SER A 205 -13.80 -9.07 2.26
N ARG A 206 -14.43 -8.82 3.43
CA ARG A 206 -15.73 -9.43 3.78
C ARG A 206 -16.84 -9.00 2.82
N ARG A 207 -16.89 -7.72 2.48
CA ARG A 207 -17.84 -7.15 1.49
C ARG A 207 -17.65 -7.76 0.11
N ALA A 208 -16.39 -8.04 -0.26
CA ALA A 208 -16.05 -8.70 -1.51
C ALA A 208 -16.26 -10.24 -1.48
N GLY A 209 -16.61 -10.82 -0.33
CA GLY A 209 -16.95 -12.25 -0.18
C GLY A 209 -15.75 -13.16 0.06
N LEU A 210 -14.58 -12.63 0.40
CA LEU A 210 -13.40 -13.43 0.72
C LEU A 210 -13.45 -13.97 2.16
N TRP A 211 -12.71 -15.04 2.39
CA TRP A 211 -12.32 -15.43 3.74
C TRP A 211 -11.34 -14.40 4.29
N THR A 212 -11.53 -13.97 5.53
CA THR A 212 -10.77 -12.85 6.09
C THR A 212 -10.10 -13.27 7.39
N VAL A 213 -8.78 -13.08 7.46
CA VAL A 213 -7.98 -13.24 8.66
C VAL A 213 -7.44 -11.87 9.05
N GLN A 214 -7.73 -11.44 10.27
CA GLN A 214 -7.22 -10.19 10.81
C GLN A 214 -5.93 -10.44 11.60
N ILE A 215 -4.90 -9.61 11.36
CA ILE A 215 -3.71 -9.54 12.21
C ILE A 215 -3.93 -8.48 13.29
N GLY A 216 -3.62 -8.85 14.54
CA GLY A 216 -3.79 -7.97 15.69
C GLY A 216 -5.21 -7.92 16.21
N ASP A 217 -5.43 -7.03 17.18
CA ASP A 217 -6.63 -6.96 18.02
C ASP A 217 -7.50 -5.72 17.78
N LYS A 218 -7.18 -4.90 16.76
CA LYS A 218 -7.96 -3.70 16.46
C LYS A 218 -9.46 -4.07 16.37
N PRO A 219 -10.34 -3.38 17.10
CA PRO A 219 -11.77 -3.68 17.07
C PRO A 219 -12.36 -3.36 15.68
N VAL A 220 -13.25 -4.22 15.21
CA VAL A 220 -13.96 -4.05 13.95
C VAL A 220 -15.43 -3.80 14.23
N ASP A 221 -15.93 -2.64 13.87
CA ASP A 221 -17.34 -2.33 13.92
C ASP A 221 -18.02 -2.86 12.64
N GLY A 222 -19.02 -3.71 12.81
CA GLY A 222 -19.81 -4.28 11.71
C GLY A 222 -19.34 -5.64 11.24
N ALA A 223 -18.42 -5.72 10.27
CA ALA A 223 -17.93 -6.99 9.75
C ALA A 223 -16.88 -7.63 10.66
N ARG A 224 -17.10 -8.89 11.08
CA ARG A 224 -16.10 -9.63 11.85
C ARG A 224 -15.20 -10.45 10.92
N PRO A 225 -13.89 -10.55 11.20
CA PRO A 225 -13.03 -11.50 10.48
C PRO A 225 -13.47 -12.94 10.77
N HIS A 226 -13.11 -13.86 9.89
CA HIS A 226 -13.37 -15.30 10.11
C HIS A 226 -12.39 -15.88 11.15
N ALA A 227 -11.17 -15.35 11.21
CA ALA A 227 -10.17 -15.65 12.23
C ALA A 227 -9.37 -14.40 12.59
N ARG A 228 -8.74 -14.44 13.78
CA ARG A 228 -7.74 -13.47 14.22
C ARG A 228 -6.46 -14.18 14.58
N ILE A 229 -5.35 -13.54 14.28
CA ILE A 229 -4.00 -13.98 14.64
C ILE A 229 -3.24 -12.77 15.19
N ASP A 230 -2.31 -13.00 16.08
CA ASP A 230 -1.44 -11.94 16.62
C ASP A 230 -0.20 -11.76 15.74
N LEU A 231 0.28 -12.86 15.17
CA LEU A 231 1.49 -12.91 14.34
C LEU A 231 1.25 -13.77 13.08
N LEU A 232 2.00 -13.46 12.02
CA LEU A 232 1.88 -14.16 10.73
C LEU A 232 2.18 -15.66 10.78
N ASP A 233 3.03 -16.12 11.69
CA ASP A 233 3.36 -17.55 11.88
C ASP A 233 2.15 -18.40 12.33
N GLN A 234 1.10 -17.76 12.87
CA GLN A 234 -0.14 -18.41 13.26
C GLN A 234 -1.13 -18.61 12.10
N LEU A 235 -0.83 -18.07 10.90
CA LEU A 235 -1.75 -18.08 9.76
C LEU A 235 -2.09 -19.50 9.31
N ASP A 236 -1.12 -20.39 9.25
CA ASP A 236 -1.31 -21.78 8.82
C ASP A 236 -2.34 -22.51 9.70
N ASP A 237 -2.21 -22.35 11.01
CA ASP A 237 -3.15 -22.93 11.99
C ASP A 237 -4.54 -22.32 11.89
N ALA A 238 -4.64 -21.00 11.70
CA ALA A 238 -5.91 -20.32 11.50
C ALA A 238 -6.63 -20.81 10.24
N LEU A 239 -5.91 -20.97 9.12
CA LEU A 239 -6.49 -21.48 7.87
C LEU A 239 -6.95 -22.95 8.00
N ARG A 240 -6.22 -23.80 8.74
CA ARG A 240 -6.62 -25.18 9.04
C ARG A 240 -7.88 -25.23 9.93
N GLN A 241 -7.95 -24.40 10.98
CA GLN A 241 -9.13 -24.31 11.83
C GLN A 241 -10.38 -23.89 11.06
N LEU A 242 -10.23 -23.05 10.06
CA LEU A 242 -11.29 -22.66 9.14
C LEU A 242 -11.56 -23.70 8.04
N GLN A 243 -10.83 -24.83 8.01
CA GLN A 243 -10.90 -25.87 6.99
C GLN A 243 -10.66 -25.35 5.56
N LEU A 244 -9.81 -24.35 5.42
CA LEU A 244 -9.49 -23.71 4.14
C LEU A 244 -8.30 -24.35 3.44
N ILE A 245 -7.42 -25.00 4.20
CA ILE A 245 -6.25 -25.77 3.73
C ILE A 245 -6.18 -27.11 4.48
N ASP A 246 -5.39 -28.06 3.94
CA ASP A 246 -5.10 -29.37 4.58
C ASP A 246 -4.07 -29.24 5.72
#